data_9fb4e17fde6dc3cb48465526feb0dbf0
#
_entry.id   9fb4e17fde6dc3cb48465526feb0dbf0
#
_cell.length_a   1.000
_cell.length_b   1.000
_cell.length_c   1.000
_cell.angle_alpha   90.00
_cell.angle_beta   90.00
_cell.angle_gamma   90.00
#
_symmetry.space_group_name_H-M   'P 1'
#
loop_
_entity.id
_entity.type
_entity.pdbx_description
1 polymer ?
#
loop_
_entity_poly.entity_id
_entity_poly.type
_entity_poly.pdbx_seq_one_letter_code
_entity_poly.pdbx_strand_id
1 'polypeptide(L)'
;MTERVIDGMPTISKFYGIVIRMMRVRDFGARFHAIYDNSELIVNLWPLKIVAGEAPTRVKDMVLEWAAQHQQELLMAWNKMQSGEQPFAIEPLK
;
A
#
# COMPACT_ATOMS: atom_id res chain seq x y z
N MET A 1 0.30 15.02 28.66
CA MET A 1 -0.15 13.77 28.10
C MET A 1 0.27 13.65 26.64
N THR A 2 0.76 12.52 26.29
CA THR A 2 1.23 12.31 24.93
C THR A 2 0.17 11.63 24.11
N GLU A 3 -0.26 12.28 23.06
CA GLU A 3 -1.16 11.67 22.11
C GLU A 3 -0.37 10.71 21.24
N ARG A 4 -0.95 9.56 20.98
CA ARG A 4 -0.35 8.65 20.02
C ARG A 4 -0.66 9.18 18.64
N VAL A 5 0.39 9.51 17.91
CA VAL A 5 0.25 9.98 16.54
C VAL A 5 0.47 8.78 15.63
N ILE A 6 -0.54 8.45 14.85
CA ILE A 6 -0.41 7.41 13.83
C ILE A 6 0.07 8.10 12.57
N ASP A 7 1.17 7.59 12.01
CA ASP A 7 1.66 8.10 10.74
C ASP A 7 0.56 7.97 9.69
N GLY A 8 0.26 9.06 8.98
CA GLY A 8 -0.79 9.09 7.98
C GLY A 8 -0.52 8.17 6.79
N MET A 9 0.76 7.81 6.57
CA MET A 9 1.16 6.94 5.47
C MET A 9 2.25 5.99 5.91
N PRO A 10 1.95 5.04 6.80
CA PRO A 10 2.97 4.09 7.23
C PRO A 10 3.44 3.20 6.08
N THR A 11 4.71 2.84 6.12
CA THR A 11 5.29 1.91 5.16
C THR A 11 4.95 0.48 5.59
N ILE A 12 4.39 -0.31 4.68
CA ILE A 12 4.00 -1.68 4.98
C ILE A 12 4.85 -2.72 4.28
N SER A 13 5.64 -2.33 3.26
CA SER A 13 6.59 -3.23 2.64
C SER A 13 7.58 -2.44 1.79
N LYS A 14 8.74 -3.05 1.50
CA LYS A 14 9.74 -2.48 0.61
C LYS A 14 10.40 -3.62 -0.17
N PHE A 15 10.52 -3.46 -1.47
CA PHE A 15 11.19 -4.45 -2.31
C PHE A 15 11.64 -3.80 -3.61
N TYR A 16 12.85 -4.11 -4.02
CA TYR A 16 13.42 -3.67 -5.31
C TYR A 16 13.31 -2.16 -5.53
N GLY A 17 13.53 -1.37 -4.47
CA GLY A 17 13.45 0.09 -4.56
C GLY A 17 12.04 0.64 -4.52
N ILE A 18 11.05 -0.21 -4.37
CA ILE A 18 9.64 0.18 -4.30
C ILE A 18 9.22 0.24 -2.84
N VAL A 19 8.62 1.35 -2.43
CA VAL A 19 8.10 1.51 -1.07
C VAL A 19 6.58 1.45 -1.13
N ILE A 20 5.99 0.54 -0.36
CA ILE A 20 4.54 0.40 -0.30
C ILE A 20 4.05 1.10 0.96
N ARG A 21 3.14 2.04 0.77
CA ARG A 21 2.54 2.80 1.86
C ARG A 21 1.04 2.72 1.79
N MET A 22 0.40 2.81 2.94
CA MET A 22 -1.05 2.78 3.01
C MET A 22 -1.53 4.02 3.74
N MET A 23 -2.52 4.69 3.17
CA MET A 23 -3.04 5.94 3.72
C MET A 23 -4.40 5.68 4.35
N ARG A 24 -4.66 6.36 5.47
CA ARG A 24 -5.97 6.29 6.10
C ARG A 24 -6.92 7.24 5.40
N VAL A 25 -7.69 6.72 4.46
CA VAL A 25 -8.66 7.52 3.69
C VAL A 25 -9.99 6.79 3.72
N ARG A 26 -11.02 7.47 4.21
CA ARG A 26 -12.32 6.84 4.40
C ARG A 26 -13.21 6.86 3.17
N ASP A 27 -13.03 7.88 2.32
CA ASP A 27 -13.99 8.15 1.26
C ASP A 27 -13.76 7.34 0.01
N PHE A 28 -12.69 6.56 -0.03
CA PHE A 28 -12.34 5.74 -1.19
C PHE A 28 -12.25 4.29 -0.78
N GLY A 29 -12.37 3.39 -1.75
CA GLY A 29 -12.20 1.98 -1.49
C GLY A 29 -10.79 1.66 -1.02
N ALA A 30 -10.58 0.43 -0.57
CA ALA A 30 -9.29 -0.01 -0.07
C ALA A 30 -8.22 0.13 -1.14
N ARG A 31 -7.10 0.76 -0.80
CA ARG A 31 -6.02 1.04 -1.75
C ARG A 31 -4.69 1.23 -1.04
N PHE A 32 -3.61 1.14 -1.80
CA PHE A 32 -2.29 1.46 -1.28
C PHE A 32 -1.53 2.30 -2.32
N HIS A 33 -0.39 2.86 -1.88
CA HIS A 33 0.49 3.66 -2.73
C HIS A 33 1.80 2.91 -2.90
N ALA A 34 2.32 2.88 -4.12
CA ALA A 34 3.63 2.31 -4.42
C ALA A 34 4.51 3.43 -4.96
N ILE A 35 5.63 3.67 -4.30
CA ILE A 35 6.51 4.79 -4.64
C ILE A 35 7.84 4.23 -5.12
N TYR A 36 8.28 4.68 -6.29
CA TYR A 36 9.55 4.27 -6.89
C TYR A 36 10.19 5.51 -7.51
N ASP A 37 11.36 5.92 -6.98
CA ASP A 37 12.02 7.16 -7.42
C ASP A 37 11.02 8.33 -7.37
N ASN A 38 10.82 8.98 -8.50
CA ASN A 38 9.86 10.10 -8.62
C ASN A 38 8.49 9.64 -9.07
N SER A 39 8.26 8.34 -9.15
CA SER A 39 7.00 7.77 -9.61
C SER A 39 6.14 7.33 -8.44
N GLU A 40 4.84 7.44 -8.61
CA GLU A 40 3.90 6.95 -7.60
C GLU A 40 2.73 6.31 -8.30
N LEU A 41 2.32 5.13 -7.79
CA LEU A 41 1.13 4.44 -8.27
C LEU A 41 0.13 4.39 -7.13
N ILE A 42 -1.16 4.54 -7.46
CA ILE A 42 -2.24 4.27 -6.53
C ILE A 42 -2.93 3.02 -7.02
N VAL A 43 -3.02 2.02 -6.15
CA VAL A 43 -3.49 0.69 -6.51
C VAL A 43 -4.73 0.35 -5.69
N ASN A 44 -5.80 0.04 -6.39
CA ASN A 44 -7.04 -0.40 -5.78
C ASN A 44 -6.92 -1.88 -5.42
N LEU A 45 -7.47 -2.27 -4.26
CA LEU A 45 -7.31 -3.65 -3.80
C LEU A 45 -8.40 -4.60 -4.30
N TRP A 46 -9.60 -4.08 -4.54
CA TRP A 46 -10.72 -4.95 -4.87
C TRP A 46 -11.70 -4.25 -5.80
N PRO A 47 -11.62 -4.43 -7.12
CA PRO A 47 -10.68 -5.29 -7.83
C PRO A 47 -9.25 -4.74 -7.80
N LEU A 48 -8.29 -5.64 -7.95
CA LEU A 48 -6.89 -5.26 -7.92
C LEU A 48 -6.51 -4.60 -9.25
N LYS A 49 -6.21 -3.30 -9.20
CA LYS A 49 -5.79 -2.60 -10.41
C LYS A 49 -5.17 -1.25 -10.05
N ILE A 50 -4.29 -0.78 -10.92
CA ILE A 50 -3.72 0.55 -10.78
C ILE A 50 -4.78 1.55 -11.22
N VAL A 51 -5.11 2.50 -10.33
CA VAL A 51 -6.16 3.49 -10.62
C VAL A 51 -5.59 4.88 -10.91
N ALA A 52 -4.32 5.13 -10.58
CA ALA A 52 -3.70 6.42 -10.84
C ALA A 52 -2.19 6.29 -10.84
N GLY A 53 -1.52 7.22 -11.52
CA GLY A 53 -0.07 7.32 -11.49
C GLY A 53 0.59 6.59 -12.64
N GLU A 54 1.91 6.79 -12.75
CA GLU A 54 2.73 6.16 -13.76
C GLU A 54 4.05 5.67 -13.15
N ALA A 55 4.58 4.60 -13.72
CA ALA A 55 5.86 4.05 -13.31
C ALA A 55 6.34 3.15 -14.45
N PRO A 56 7.63 2.77 -14.47
CA PRO A 56 8.10 1.81 -15.46
C PRO A 56 7.28 0.51 -15.43
N THR A 57 7.09 -0.10 -16.59
CA THR A 57 6.28 -1.32 -16.69
C THR A 57 6.76 -2.40 -15.72
N ARG A 58 8.09 -2.55 -15.58
CA ARG A 58 8.64 -3.53 -14.66
C ARG A 58 8.16 -3.28 -13.22
N VAL A 59 8.09 -2.02 -12.82
CA VAL A 59 7.65 -1.67 -11.47
C VAL A 59 6.16 -1.98 -11.32
N LYS A 60 5.35 -1.61 -12.32
CA LYS A 60 3.92 -1.92 -12.29
C LYS A 60 3.67 -3.41 -12.17
N ASP A 61 4.42 -4.21 -12.93
CA ASP A 61 4.26 -5.66 -12.91
C ASP A 61 4.61 -6.23 -11.54
N MET A 62 5.73 -5.77 -10.96
CA MET A 62 6.13 -6.25 -9.63
C MET A 62 5.13 -5.89 -8.55
N VAL A 63 4.61 -4.66 -8.60
CA VAL A 63 3.63 -4.20 -7.61
C VAL A 63 2.36 -5.04 -7.69
N LEU A 64 1.86 -5.28 -8.90
CA LEU A 64 0.63 -6.07 -9.06
C LEU A 64 0.84 -7.52 -8.70
N GLU A 65 1.99 -8.10 -9.02
CA GLU A 65 2.30 -9.47 -8.65
C GLU A 65 2.34 -9.62 -7.12
N TRP A 66 3.04 -8.71 -6.46
CA TRP A 66 3.12 -8.71 -5.00
C TRP A 66 1.73 -8.55 -4.38
N ALA A 67 0.96 -7.60 -4.87
CA ALA A 67 -0.36 -7.33 -4.32
C ALA A 67 -1.31 -8.52 -4.50
N ALA A 68 -1.21 -9.21 -5.63
CA ALA A 68 -2.04 -10.40 -5.86
C ALA A 68 -1.72 -11.50 -4.86
N GLN A 69 -0.44 -11.64 -4.49
CA GLN A 69 -0.02 -12.65 -3.53
C GLN A 69 -0.45 -12.30 -2.10
N HIS A 70 -0.67 -11.02 -1.80
CA HIS A 70 -0.91 -10.56 -0.44
C HIS A 70 -2.23 -9.82 -0.28
N GLN A 71 -3.20 -10.10 -1.15
CA GLN A 71 -4.43 -9.33 -1.21
C GLN A 71 -5.21 -9.36 0.11
N GLN A 72 -5.27 -10.52 0.75
CA GLN A 72 -5.98 -10.63 2.03
C GLN A 72 -5.26 -9.87 3.14
N GLU A 73 -3.94 -9.98 3.18
CA GLU A 73 -3.15 -9.25 4.17
C GLU A 73 -3.30 -7.74 3.99
N LEU A 74 -3.34 -7.30 2.73
CA LEU A 74 -3.53 -5.89 2.42
C LEU A 74 -4.89 -5.39 2.89
N LEU A 75 -5.93 -6.20 2.72
CA LEU A 75 -7.26 -5.83 3.21
C LEU A 75 -7.30 -5.76 4.73
N MET A 76 -6.63 -6.68 5.39
CA MET A 76 -6.55 -6.66 6.85
C MET A 76 -5.80 -5.42 7.34
N ALA A 77 -4.69 -5.09 6.66
CA ALA A 77 -3.94 -3.88 7.00
C ALA A 77 -4.78 -2.63 6.79
N TRP A 78 -5.53 -2.59 5.71
CA TRP A 78 -6.45 -1.48 5.43
C TRP A 78 -7.48 -1.33 6.55
N ASN A 79 -8.08 -2.44 6.96
CA ASN A 79 -9.08 -2.40 8.03
C ASN A 79 -8.49 -1.91 9.34
N LYS A 80 -7.27 -2.33 9.67
CA LYS A 80 -6.60 -1.84 10.87
C LYS A 80 -6.39 -0.33 10.80
N MET A 81 -5.95 0.17 9.65
CA MET A 81 -5.75 1.60 9.45
C MET A 81 -7.05 2.37 9.68
N GLN A 82 -8.16 1.86 9.15
CA GLN A 82 -9.44 2.54 9.29
C GLN A 82 -9.90 2.57 10.74
N SER A 83 -9.51 1.59 11.53
CA SER A 83 -9.84 1.53 12.95
C SER A 83 -8.89 2.37 13.82
N GLY A 84 -7.92 3.03 13.20
CA GLY A 84 -6.96 3.83 13.95
C GLY A 84 -5.80 3.02 14.51
N GLU A 85 -5.61 1.79 14.05
CA GLU A 85 -4.50 0.94 14.47
C GLU A 85 -3.39 0.99 13.43
N GLN A 86 -2.17 0.68 13.87
CA GLN A 86 -1.05 0.57 12.94
C GLN A 86 -1.22 -0.69 12.09
N PRO A 87 -0.99 -0.60 10.77
CA PRO A 87 -0.98 -1.79 9.95
C PRO A 87 0.30 -2.59 10.22
N PHE A 88 0.23 -3.88 9.97
CA PHE A 88 1.41 -4.74 10.11
C PHE A 88 2.23 -4.73 8.82
N ALA A 89 3.50 -5.08 8.95
CA ALA A 89 4.37 -5.22 7.79
C ALA A 89 4.00 -6.47 7.00
N ILE A 90 4.11 -6.40 5.68
CA ILE A 90 3.80 -7.52 4.80
C ILE A 90 5.10 -7.93 4.12
N GLU A 91 5.29 -9.25 3.95
CA GLU A 91 6.47 -9.81 3.33
C GLU A 91 6.71 -9.18 1.96
N PRO A 92 7.96 -8.81 1.65
CA PRO A 92 8.25 -8.25 0.34
C PRO A 92 8.19 -9.27 -0.78
N LEU A 93 8.16 -8.79 -2.00
CA LEU A 93 8.26 -9.64 -3.18
C LEU A 93 9.64 -10.29 -3.21
N LYS A 94 9.69 -11.58 -3.48
CA LYS A 94 10.94 -12.32 -3.51
C LYS A 94 11.63 -12.28 -4.86
#